data_7132dddb3ba1a1231dea489247e28eda
#
_entry.id   7132dddb3ba1a1231dea489247e28eda
#
_cell.length_a   1.000
_cell.length_b   1.000
_cell.length_c   1.000
_cell.angle_alpha   90.00
_cell.angle_beta   90.00
_cell.angle_gamma   90.00
#
_symmetry.space_group_name_H-M   'P 1'
#
loop_
_entity.id
_entity.type
_entity.pdbx_description
1 polymer ?
#
loop_
_entity_poly.entity_id
_entity_poly.type
_entity_poly.pdbx_seq_one_letter_code
_entity_poly.pdbx_strand_id
1 'polypeptide(L)'
;MLRLINILILFIASAATAAASTATAGDFGCRWMSHPAPDDTSHVWFRRTLVIEEQDMPRTAYIHVATTGRFVLYVNGRNVSTALFTPDRTPNDTTVMAISYDVRRFLRPDSNTIALLYCPSTRTRRQVSVSFYGIAADSSHFATNNTDGWLCRHADTWQTHDGGEAMNRNTYPYRWTDTDQPLALWQAVEQISTSQHLNTTTSQHLTTTTSQHLNISTPISAEDICGYSPVRINPLVDNAAHMRRIYTPLFTEQSADTLIVHLVPNERHLIRITLRGCRRGERISIGNLHYVCTGEIDEQAFARFTPTSSNTIIITGDSHFRSEQVQEVESICL
;
A
#
# COMPACT_ATOMS: atom_id res chain seq x y z
N MET A 1 62.63 -2.64 57.75
CA MET A 1 62.68 -2.09 56.36
C MET A 1 61.68 -2.83 55.52
N LEU A 2 60.48 -2.30 55.45
CA LEU A 2 59.44 -2.86 54.64
C LEU A 2 59.49 -2.27 53.22
N ARG A 3 59.70 -3.11 52.24
CA ARG A 3 59.57 -2.69 50.84
C ARG A 3 58.11 -2.85 50.44
N LEU A 4 57.44 -1.73 50.20
CA LEU A 4 56.12 -1.69 49.53
C LEU A 4 56.32 -2.01 48.05
N ILE A 5 55.70 -3.09 47.62
CA ILE A 5 55.57 -3.43 46.23
C ILE A 5 54.20 -2.81 45.75
N ASN A 6 54.28 -1.73 44.98
CA ASN A 6 53.14 -1.17 44.31
C ASN A 6 52.83 -2.05 43.11
N ILE A 7 51.74 -2.80 43.20
CA ILE A 7 51.13 -3.50 42.06
C ILE A 7 50.22 -2.49 41.39
N LEU A 8 50.69 -1.92 40.28
CA LEU A 8 49.88 -1.13 39.36
C LEU A 8 49.01 -2.06 38.56
N ILE A 9 47.76 -2.24 38.97
CA ILE A 9 46.74 -2.94 38.17
C ILE A 9 46.29 -2.00 37.07
N LEU A 10 46.83 -2.23 35.89
CA LEU A 10 46.36 -1.56 34.66
C LEU A 10 45.00 -2.14 34.29
N PHE A 11 43.92 -1.47 34.66
CA PHE A 11 42.59 -1.74 34.09
C PHE A 11 42.60 -1.24 32.65
N ILE A 12 42.84 -2.13 31.72
CA ILE A 12 42.46 -1.91 30.32
C ILE A 12 40.95 -2.02 30.24
N ALA A 13 40.28 -0.89 30.41
CA ALA A 13 38.88 -0.78 30.01
C ALA A 13 38.84 -0.86 28.48
N SER A 14 38.67 -2.07 27.96
CA SER A 14 38.22 -2.23 26.58
C SER A 14 36.84 -1.63 26.50
N ALA A 15 36.75 -0.38 26.09
CA ALA A 15 35.54 0.23 25.62
C ALA A 15 35.14 -0.55 24.35
N ALA A 16 34.39 -1.63 24.53
CA ALA A 16 33.56 -2.17 23.48
C ALA A 16 32.58 -1.04 23.15
N THR A 17 32.91 -0.22 22.17
CA THR A 17 31.95 0.59 21.48
C THR A 17 31.01 -0.42 20.84
N ALA A 18 29.93 -0.78 21.57
CA ALA A 18 28.73 -1.30 20.97
C ALA A 18 28.30 -0.18 20.00
N ALA A 19 28.66 -0.34 18.72
CA ALA A 19 27.98 0.35 17.67
C ALA A 19 26.51 -0.03 17.88
N ALA A 20 25.76 0.85 18.55
CA ALA A 20 24.33 0.80 18.54
C ALA A 20 23.98 0.91 17.05
N SER A 21 23.76 -0.23 16.43
CA SER A 21 23.03 -0.30 15.18
C SER A 21 21.75 0.46 15.49
N THR A 22 21.67 1.70 15.02
CA THR A 22 20.40 2.41 14.94
C THR A 22 19.59 1.64 13.90
N ALA A 23 19.00 0.52 14.33
CA ALA A 23 17.93 -0.11 13.59
C ALA A 23 16.92 1.00 13.40
N THR A 24 16.91 1.61 12.23
CA THR A 24 15.90 2.58 11.85
C THR A 24 14.57 1.85 11.98
N ALA A 25 13.68 2.38 12.79
CA ALA A 25 12.34 1.83 12.95
C ALA A 25 11.74 1.64 11.54
N GLY A 26 11.58 0.39 11.13
CA GLY A 26 11.18 0.04 9.78
C GLY A 26 12.08 -0.94 9.04
N ASP A 27 13.28 -1.21 9.55
CA ASP A 27 14.19 -2.17 8.93
C ASP A 27 13.91 -3.59 9.47
N PHE A 28 12.83 -4.19 8.95
CA PHE A 28 12.47 -5.57 9.27
C PHE A 28 13.05 -6.57 8.25
N GLY A 29 14.09 -6.23 7.53
CA GLY A 29 14.67 -7.05 6.49
C GLY A 29 13.71 -7.34 5.33
N CYS A 30 12.77 -6.44 5.09
CA CYS A 30 11.76 -6.59 4.06
C CYS A 30 12.38 -6.61 2.67
N ARG A 31 11.88 -7.49 1.80
CA ARG A 31 12.25 -7.50 0.40
C ARG A 31 11.27 -6.68 -0.41
N TRP A 32 11.79 -5.97 -1.40
CA TRP A 32 10.98 -5.16 -2.29
C TRP A 32 10.40 -6.01 -3.42
N MET A 33 9.15 -5.73 -3.75
CA MET A 33 8.43 -6.38 -4.83
C MET A 33 7.75 -5.38 -5.73
N SER A 34 7.61 -5.74 -7.01
CA SER A 34 6.88 -5.00 -8.03
C SER A 34 6.03 -5.92 -8.88
N HIS A 35 5.20 -5.34 -9.73
CA HIS A 35 4.60 -6.04 -10.84
C HIS A 35 5.69 -6.37 -11.88
N PRO A 36 5.78 -7.60 -12.45
CA PRO A 36 6.85 -7.98 -13.37
C PRO A 36 6.81 -7.23 -14.71
N ALA A 37 5.68 -6.65 -15.06
CA ALA A 37 5.53 -5.74 -16.20
C ALA A 37 4.90 -4.42 -15.72
N PRO A 38 5.66 -3.57 -15.02
CA PRO A 38 5.13 -2.31 -14.52
C PRO A 38 4.92 -1.35 -15.70
N ASP A 39 3.78 -0.69 -15.73
CA ASP A 39 3.51 0.45 -16.59
C ASP A 39 3.58 1.77 -15.80
N ASP A 40 3.48 2.90 -16.50
CA ASP A 40 3.67 4.21 -15.87
C ASP A 40 2.44 4.76 -15.14
N THR A 41 1.31 4.12 -15.21
CA THR A 41 0.04 4.66 -14.74
C THR A 41 -0.74 3.74 -13.84
N SER A 42 -0.72 2.43 -14.08
CA SER A 42 -1.59 1.47 -13.39
C SER A 42 -1.33 1.39 -11.89
N HIS A 43 -2.39 1.38 -11.12
CA HIS A 43 -2.36 0.88 -9.76
C HIS A 43 -2.16 -0.64 -9.79
N VAL A 44 -1.71 -1.20 -8.68
CA VAL A 44 -1.42 -2.64 -8.59
C VAL A 44 -2.13 -3.24 -7.39
N TRP A 45 -2.77 -4.35 -7.60
CA TRP A 45 -3.21 -5.23 -6.52
C TRP A 45 -2.10 -6.22 -6.22
N PHE A 46 -1.77 -6.35 -4.94
CA PHE A 46 -0.92 -7.40 -4.39
C PHE A 46 -1.73 -8.24 -3.44
N ARG A 47 -1.50 -9.55 -3.42
CA ARG A 47 -2.11 -10.44 -2.44
C ARG A 47 -1.21 -11.60 -2.10
N ARG A 48 -1.34 -12.09 -0.86
CA ARG A 48 -0.72 -13.32 -0.38
C ARG A 48 -1.70 -14.07 0.49
N THR A 49 -1.78 -15.39 0.33
CA THR A 49 -2.55 -16.27 1.22
C THR A 49 -1.60 -16.96 2.17
N LEU A 50 -1.97 -17.00 3.45
CA LEU A 50 -1.26 -17.67 4.54
C LEU A 50 -2.20 -18.65 5.20
N VAL A 51 -1.72 -19.84 5.53
CA VAL A 51 -2.45 -20.82 6.35
C VAL A 51 -1.88 -20.74 7.75
N ILE A 52 -2.75 -20.58 8.75
CA ILE A 52 -2.40 -20.53 10.17
C ILE A 52 -3.32 -21.53 10.86
N GLU A 53 -2.77 -22.62 11.37
CA GLU A 53 -3.56 -23.59 12.11
C GLU A 53 -4.01 -23.01 13.46
N GLU A 54 -5.09 -23.55 14.02
CA GLU A 54 -5.70 -23.01 15.24
C GLU A 54 -4.71 -22.95 16.41
N GLN A 55 -3.90 -23.99 16.57
CA GLN A 55 -2.86 -24.08 17.60
C GLN A 55 -1.70 -23.10 17.38
N ASP A 56 -1.49 -22.64 16.13
CA ASP A 56 -0.40 -21.76 15.74
C ASP A 56 -0.81 -20.29 15.67
N MET A 57 -2.03 -19.97 16.09
CA MET A 57 -2.52 -18.60 16.09
C MET A 57 -1.60 -17.70 16.94
N PRO A 58 -0.99 -16.66 16.31
CA PRO A 58 0.01 -15.85 17.00
C PRO A 58 -0.60 -15.05 18.17
N ARG A 59 0.19 -14.81 19.20
CA ARG A 59 -0.18 -13.93 20.33
C ARG A 59 -0.26 -12.48 19.89
N THR A 60 0.71 -12.04 19.09
CA THR A 60 0.73 -10.74 18.44
C THR A 60 1.07 -10.91 16.96
N ALA A 61 0.50 -10.08 16.12
CA ALA A 61 0.77 -10.11 14.69
C ALA A 61 0.71 -8.70 14.11
N TYR A 62 1.73 -8.35 13.35
CA TYR A 62 1.87 -7.04 12.72
C TYR A 62 2.17 -7.21 11.24
N ILE A 63 1.65 -6.29 10.43
CA ILE A 63 2.08 -6.13 9.04
C ILE A 63 2.78 -4.78 8.93
N HIS A 64 4.02 -4.81 8.45
CA HIS A 64 4.81 -3.65 8.13
C HIS A 64 4.80 -3.43 6.63
N VAL A 65 4.46 -2.23 6.19
CA VAL A 65 4.46 -1.82 4.78
C VAL A 65 5.40 -0.66 4.60
N ALA A 66 6.38 -0.82 3.71
CA ALA A 66 7.26 0.26 3.27
C ALA A 66 7.01 0.56 1.79
N THR A 67 6.88 1.83 1.43
CA THR A 67 6.52 2.24 0.08
C THR A 67 6.94 3.67 -0.24
N THR A 68 7.10 3.95 -1.51
CA THR A 68 7.21 5.31 -2.06
C THR A 68 5.86 5.82 -2.59
N GLY A 69 4.87 4.96 -2.74
CA GLY A 69 3.51 5.28 -3.19
C GLY A 69 2.51 5.40 -2.05
N ARG A 70 1.24 5.25 -2.39
CA ARG A 70 0.10 5.19 -1.45
C ARG A 70 -0.50 3.80 -1.49
N PHE A 71 -1.13 3.38 -0.40
CA PHE A 71 -1.76 2.06 -0.37
C PHE A 71 -2.98 2.02 0.55
N VAL A 72 -3.77 0.97 0.35
CA VAL A 72 -4.79 0.50 1.29
C VAL A 72 -4.50 -0.97 1.59
N LEU A 73 -4.41 -1.33 2.88
CA LEU A 73 -4.12 -2.68 3.33
C LEU A 73 -5.39 -3.38 3.82
N TYR A 74 -5.57 -4.61 3.37
CA TYR A 74 -6.68 -5.47 3.76
C TYR A 74 -6.16 -6.78 4.34
N VAL A 75 -6.87 -7.29 5.33
CA VAL A 75 -6.71 -8.66 5.84
C VAL A 75 -8.10 -9.31 5.87
N ASN A 76 -8.24 -10.43 5.17
CA ASN A 76 -9.50 -11.17 5.06
C ASN A 76 -10.69 -10.29 4.64
N GLY A 77 -10.49 -9.46 3.62
CA GLY A 77 -11.51 -8.57 3.09
C GLY A 77 -11.78 -7.31 3.91
N ARG A 78 -11.12 -7.15 5.06
CA ARG A 78 -11.32 -6.00 5.95
C ARG A 78 -10.15 -5.02 5.84
N ASN A 79 -10.46 -3.74 5.69
CA ASN A 79 -9.45 -2.70 5.81
C ASN A 79 -8.89 -2.70 7.25
N VAL A 80 -7.57 -2.74 7.38
CA VAL A 80 -6.90 -2.80 8.68
C VAL A 80 -6.82 -1.43 9.38
N SER A 81 -7.11 -0.37 8.65
CA SER A 81 -7.07 1.02 9.11
C SER A 81 -8.38 1.73 8.83
N THR A 82 -8.68 2.77 9.59
CA THR A 82 -9.77 3.72 9.30
C THR A 82 -9.35 4.78 8.26
N ALA A 83 -8.08 4.79 7.86
CA ALA A 83 -7.60 5.67 6.81
C ALA A 83 -8.17 5.28 5.44
N LEU A 84 -8.45 6.27 4.62
CA LEU A 84 -8.87 6.08 3.23
C LEU A 84 -7.70 5.56 2.39
N PHE A 85 -6.51 6.06 2.66
CA PHE A 85 -5.24 5.57 2.13
C PHE A 85 -4.05 6.02 3.00
N THR A 86 -2.91 5.40 2.82
CA THR A 86 -1.66 5.71 3.54
C THR A 86 -0.47 5.61 2.57
N PRO A 87 0.53 6.49 2.65
CA PRO A 87 0.58 7.73 3.41
C PRO A 87 -0.20 8.86 2.73
N ASP A 88 -0.62 9.86 3.50
CA ASP A 88 -1.19 11.11 2.98
C ASP A 88 -0.07 12.10 2.66
N ARG A 89 0.41 12.06 1.44
CA ARG A 89 1.51 12.89 0.95
C ARG A 89 1.34 13.23 -0.52
N THR A 90 2.17 14.15 -1.01
CA THR A 90 2.15 14.50 -2.43
C THR A 90 2.64 13.33 -3.29
N PRO A 91 2.09 13.12 -4.49
CA PRO A 91 2.53 12.05 -5.40
C PRO A 91 4.00 12.14 -5.82
N ASN A 92 4.60 13.30 -5.68
CA ASN A 92 5.97 13.62 -6.11
C ASN A 92 7.03 13.40 -5.02
N ASP A 93 6.61 13.04 -3.81
CA ASP A 93 7.54 12.75 -2.73
C ASP A 93 8.27 11.42 -3.01
N THR A 94 9.58 11.45 -2.96
CA THR A 94 10.45 10.29 -3.20
C THR A 94 10.87 9.57 -1.92
N THR A 95 10.46 10.09 -0.76
CA THR A 95 10.80 9.50 0.53
C THR A 95 10.07 8.16 0.71
N VAL A 96 10.79 7.15 1.14
CA VAL A 96 10.18 5.88 1.56
C VAL A 96 9.47 6.09 2.89
N MET A 97 8.23 5.67 2.94
CA MET A 97 7.41 5.71 4.14
C MET A 97 7.14 4.29 4.60
N ALA A 98 7.24 4.08 5.91
CA ALA A 98 7.03 2.78 6.52
C ALA A 98 6.05 2.87 7.69
N ILE A 99 5.12 1.93 7.75
CA ILE A 99 4.09 1.87 8.80
C ILE A 99 3.80 0.44 9.20
N SER A 100 3.55 0.21 10.48
CA SER A 100 3.16 -1.08 11.04
C SER A 100 1.72 -1.04 11.52
N TYR A 101 0.97 -2.11 11.22
CA TYR A 101 -0.41 -2.29 11.65
C TYR A 101 -0.51 -3.53 12.55
N ASP A 102 -1.19 -3.41 13.69
CA ASP A 102 -1.62 -4.56 14.46
C ASP A 102 -2.76 -5.25 13.71
N VAL A 103 -2.49 -6.47 13.26
CA VAL A 103 -3.44 -7.25 12.47
C VAL A 103 -3.97 -8.49 13.18
N ARG A 104 -3.57 -8.74 14.44
CA ARG A 104 -3.95 -9.95 15.18
C ARG A 104 -5.46 -10.18 15.19
N ARG A 105 -6.24 -9.11 15.36
CA ARG A 105 -7.71 -9.18 15.41
C ARG A 105 -8.39 -9.52 14.08
N PHE A 106 -7.67 -9.43 12.96
CA PHE A 106 -8.19 -9.73 11.62
C PHE A 106 -7.86 -11.17 11.19
N LEU A 107 -6.90 -11.82 11.87
CA LEU A 107 -6.52 -13.18 11.57
C LEU A 107 -7.56 -14.16 12.09
N ARG A 108 -7.71 -15.25 11.36
CA ARG A 108 -8.56 -16.39 11.71
C ARG A 108 -7.77 -17.69 11.58
N PRO A 109 -8.17 -18.76 12.26
CA PRO A 109 -7.67 -20.09 11.93
C PRO A 109 -7.93 -20.43 10.47
N ASP A 110 -7.06 -21.24 9.88
CA ASP A 110 -7.06 -21.67 8.50
C ASP A 110 -6.55 -20.58 7.54
N SER A 111 -7.23 -20.29 6.47
CA SER A 111 -6.75 -19.45 5.38
C SER A 111 -6.94 -17.96 5.67
N ASN A 112 -5.86 -17.20 5.51
CA ASN A 112 -5.84 -15.73 5.64
C ASN A 112 -5.29 -15.10 4.38
N THR A 113 -5.93 -14.04 3.90
CA THR A 113 -5.44 -13.24 2.78
C THR A 113 -4.98 -11.88 3.26
N ILE A 114 -3.72 -11.55 2.99
CA ILE A 114 -3.17 -10.20 3.09
C ILE A 114 -3.23 -9.60 1.67
N ALA A 115 -3.84 -8.44 1.52
CA ALA A 115 -4.03 -7.81 0.21
C ALA A 115 -3.77 -6.30 0.26
N LEU A 116 -3.13 -5.77 -0.78
CA LEU A 116 -2.84 -4.36 -0.93
C LEU A 116 -3.42 -3.84 -2.25
N LEU A 117 -4.09 -2.69 -2.18
CA LEU A 117 -4.25 -1.81 -3.33
C LEU A 117 -3.15 -0.75 -3.26
N TYR A 118 -2.28 -0.73 -4.25
CA TYR A 118 -1.11 0.13 -4.32
C TYR A 118 -1.22 1.13 -5.47
N CYS A 119 -1.08 2.41 -5.14
CA CYS A 119 -0.95 3.51 -6.07
C CYS A 119 0.51 3.97 -6.08
N PRO A 120 1.28 3.71 -7.13
CA PRO A 120 2.69 4.06 -7.18
C PRO A 120 2.89 5.58 -7.21
N SER A 121 4.04 6.03 -6.74
CA SER A 121 4.48 7.41 -6.94
C SER A 121 4.83 7.65 -8.41
N THR A 122 4.58 8.86 -8.92
CA THR A 122 4.89 9.23 -10.30
C THR A 122 6.38 9.37 -10.59
N ARG A 123 7.23 9.50 -9.57
CA ARG A 123 8.67 9.81 -9.70
C ARG A 123 9.60 8.73 -9.20
N THR A 124 9.10 7.67 -8.60
CA THR A 124 9.93 6.64 -8.00
C THR A 124 9.66 5.27 -8.61
N ARG A 125 10.53 4.32 -8.30
CA ARG A 125 10.29 2.92 -8.65
C ARG A 125 8.97 2.43 -8.06
N ARG A 126 8.20 1.68 -8.83
CA ARG A 126 6.86 1.17 -8.52
C ARG A 126 6.96 -0.08 -7.67
N GLN A 127 7.40 0.10 -6.42
CA GLN A 127 7.73 -1.02 -5.53
C GLN A 127 7.13 -0.82 -4.14
N VAL A 128 6.84 -1.93 -3.50
CA VAL A 128 6.35 -1.99 -2.13
C VAL A 128 7.06 -3.14 -1.40
N SER A 129 7.29 -2.98 -0.12
CA SER A 129 7.80 -4.03 0.75
C SER A 129 6.80 -4.33 1.84
N VAL A 130 6.51 -5.61 2.07
CA VAL A 130 5.54 -6.06 3.07
C VAL A 130 6.16 -7.16 3.91
N SER A 131 6.15 -6.98 5.22
CA SER A 131 6.60 -7.97 6.20
C SER A 131 5.46 -8.30 7.15
N PHE A 132 5.32 -9.60 7.47
CA PHE A 132 4.40 -10.11 8.47
C PHE A 132 5.20 -10.70 9.63
N TYR A 133 5.05 -10.16 10.83
CA TYR A 133 5.87 -10.53 11.99
C TYR A 133 5.08 -10.48 13.29
N GLY A 134 5.63 -11.06 14.34
CA GLY A 134 4.98 -11.05 15.65
C GLY A 134 5.57 -12.07 16.63
N ILE A 135 4.71 -12.49 17.57
CA ILE A 135 5.01 -13.51 18.56
C ILE A 135 4.06 -14.68 18.32
N ALA A 136 4.64 -15.86 18.06
CA ALA A 136 3.91 -17.09 17.84
C ALA A 136 3.24 -17.62 19.12
N ALA A 137 2.44 -18.66 19.00
CA ALA A 137 1.75 -19.30 20.12
C ALA A 137 2.71 -19.81 21.21
N ASP A 138 3.87 -20.32 20.79
CA ASP A 138 4.94 -20.84 21.67
C ASP A 138 5.84 -19.75 22.27
N SER A 139 5.52 -18.46 22.05
CA SER A 139 6.29 -17.28 22.46
C SER A 139 7.56 -17.02 21.66
N SER A 140 7.84 -17.77 20.61
CA SER A 140 8.92 -17.45 19.68
C SER A 140 8.58 -16.24 18.81
N HIS A 141 9.60 -15.54 18.32
CA HIS A 141 9.41 -14.47 17.34
C HIS A 141 9.37 -15.06 15.94
N PHE A 142 8.46 -14.56 15.11
CA PHE A 142 8.42 -14.88 13.69
C PHE A 142 8.48 -13.61 12.83
N ALA A 143 9.09 -13.73 11.66
CA ALA A 143 9.06 -12.71 10.62
C ALA A 143 9.04 -13.38 9.25
N THR A 144 8.09 -12.99 8.42
CA THR A 144 7.98 -13.42 7.03
C THR A 144 8.16 -12.20 6.15
N ASN A 145 9.34 -12.06 5.59
CA ASN A 145 9.78 -10.90 4.81
C ASN A 145 10.16 -11.24 3.36
N ASN A 146 9.91 -12.48 2.94
CA ASN A 146 10.15 -12.92 1.57
C ASN A 146 9.00 -12.54 0.63
N THR A 147 9.27 -12.61 -0.67
CA THR A 147 8.27 -12.36 -1.72
C THR A 147 7.53 -13.62 -2.16
N ASP A 148 7.83 -14.78 -1.57
CA ASP A 148 7.23 -16.06 -1.92
C ASP A 148 5.72 -16.05 -1.63
N GLY A 149 4.96 -16.56 -2.57
CA GLY A 149 3.50 -16.63 -2.48
C GLY A 149 2.79 -15.28 -2.66
N TRP A 150 3.51 -14.19 -2.88
CA TRP A 150 2.90 -12.94 -3.30
C TRP A 150 2.52 -13.01 -4.78
N LEU A 151 1.29 -12.62 -5.05
CA LEU A 151 0.73 -12.48 -6.39
C LEU A 151 0.35 -11.02 -6.62
N CYS A 152 0.42 -10.60 -7.88
CA CYS A 152 0.03 -9.26 -8.28
C CYS A 152 -0.78 -9.26 -9.57
N ARG A 153 -1.48 -8.14 -9.78
CA ARG A 153 -2.23 -7.85 -10.99
C ARG A 153 -2.38 -6.33 -11.12
N HIS A 154 -2.40 -5.80 -12.34
CA HIS A 154 -2.83 -4.41 -12.56
C HIS A 154 -4.27 -4.23 -12.07
N ALA A 155 -4.51 -3.15 -11.35
CA ALA A 155 -5.82 -2.82 -10.83
C ALA A 155 -6.76 -2.34 -11.95
N ASP A 156 -8.04 -2.17 -11.59
CA ASP A 156 -9.05 -1.53 -12.44
C ASP A 156 -8.93 0.00 -12.44
N THR A 157 -7.92 0.52 -11.78
CA THR A 157 -7.66 1.95 -11.62
C THR A 157 -6.24 2.31 -12.06
N TRP A 158 -6.05 3.52 -12.55
CA TRP A 158 -4.74 4.05 -12.94
C TRP A 158 -4.71 5.58 -12.80
N GLN A 159 -3.50 6.12 -12.71
CA GLN A 159 -3.27 7.58 -12.75
C GLN A 159 -3.40 8.10 -14.17
N THR A 160 -3.97 9.29 -14.32
CA THR A 160 -4.03 9.98 -15.60
C THR A 160 -2.88 10.97 -15.73
N HIS A 161 -2.55 11.39 -16.96
CA HIS A 161 -1.43 12.31 -17.23
C HIS A 161 -1.64 13.71 -16.62
N ASP A 162 -2.88 14.11 -16.42
CA ASP A 162 -3.28 15.37 -15.77
C ASP A 162 -3.28 15.30 -14.23
N GLY A 163 -2.83 14.16 -13.68
CA GLY A 163 -2.74 13.95 -12.23
C GLY A 163 -4.05 13.50 -11.58
N GLY A 164 -5.04 13.14 -12.38
CA GLY A 164 -6.28 12.53 -11.94
C GLY A 164 -6.19 11.02 -11.78
N GLU A 165 -7.35 10.39 -11.72
CA GLU A 165 -7.52 8.94 -11.60
C GLU A 165 -8.54 8.45 -12.63
N ALA A 166 -8.28 7.30 -13.22
CA ALA A 166 -9.25 6.64 -14.08
C ALA A 166 -9.61 5.26 -13.52
N MET A 167 -10.83 4.82 -13.77
CA MET A 167 -11.38 3.59 -13.22
C MET A 167 -12.23 2.87 -14.25
N ASN A 168 -11.94 1.58 -14.48
CA ASN A 168 -12.77 0.71 -15.33
C ASN A 168 -13.28 -0.47 -14.50
N ARG A 169 -14.44 -0.32 -13.90
CA ARG A 169 -15.05 -1.32 -13.01
C ARG A 169 -15.42 -2.64 -13.72
N ASN A 170 -15.45 -2.68 -15.04
CA ASN A 170 -15.69 -3.92 -15.79
C ASN A 170 -14.56 -4.94 -15.62
N THR A 171 -13.39 -4.53 -15.17
CA THR A 171 -12.23 -5.40 -14.94
C THR A 171 -11.99 -5.73 -13.46
N TYR A 172 -12.87 -5.25 -12.57
CA TYR A 172 -12.75 -5.44 -11.13
C TYR A 172 -13.04 -6.90 -10.74
N PRO A 173 -12.10 -7.62 -10.12
CA PRO A 173 -12.34 -8.95 -9.62
C PRO A 173 -13.06 -8.87 -8.27
N TYR A 174 -14.32 -9.25 -8.26
CA TYR A 174 -15.11 -9.30 -7.03
C TYR A 174 -14.40 -10.09 -5.94
N ARG A 175 -14.37 -9.57 -4.70
CA ARG A 175 -13.76 -10.20 -3.53
C ARG A 175 -12.25 -10.52 -3.66
N TRP A 176 -11.51 -9.71 -4.42
CA TRP A 176 -10.06 -9.94 -4.63
C TRP A 176 -9.23 -9.92 -3.32
N THR A 177 -9.77 -9.35 -2.26
CA THR A 177 -9.17 -9.30 -0.91
C THR A 177 -9.49 -10.54 -0.06
N ASP A 178 -10.32 -11.46 -0.59
CA ASP A 178 -10.74 -12.67 0.13
C ASP A 178 -9.98 -13.92 -0.37
N THR A 179 -10.05 -15.01 0.41
CA THR A 179 -9.33 -16.26 0.13
C THR A 179 -9.84 -17.00 -1.11
N ASP A 180 -11.14 -16.90 -1.39
CA ASP A 180 -11.83 -17.70 -2.43
C ASP A 180 -11.70 -17.14 -3.85
N GLN A 181 -10.89 -16.11 -4.05
CA GLN A 181 -10.72 -15.47 -5.34
C GLN A 181 -10.00 -16.38 -6.34
N PRO A 182 -10.55 -16.61 -7.55
CA PRO A 182 -9.84 -17.29 -8.63
C PRO A 182 -8.54 -16.60 -8.99
N LEU A 183 -7.46 -17.37 -9.14
CA LEU A 183 -6.10 -16.84 -9.36
C LEU A 183 -5.69 -16.77 -10.86
N ALA A 184 -6.59 -17.10 -11.78
CA ALA A 184 -6.27 -17.28 -13.22
C ALA A 184 -5.62 -16.04 -13.89
N LEU A 185 -5.85 -14.85 -13.36
CA LEU A 185 -5.29 -13.60 -13.89
C LEU A 185 -4.21 -12.98 -13.00
N TRP A 186 -3.82 -13.69 -11.96
CA TRP A 186 -2.78 -13.26 -11.04
C TRP A 186 -1.44 -13.88 -11.42
N GLN A 187 -0.38 -13.13 -11.25
CA GLN A 187 0.98 -13.57 -11.54
C GLN A 187 1.88 -13.36 -10.33
N ALA A 188 2.97 -14.10 -10.26
CA ALA A 188 3.97 -13.90 -9.22
C ALA A 188 4.57 -12.49 -9.31
N VAL A 189 4.86 -11.90 -8.15
CA VAL A 189 5.57 -10.62 -8.10
C VAL A 189 7.01 -10.78 -8.58
N GLU A 190 7.60 -9.69 -9.09
CA GLU A 190 9.03 -9.59 -9.29
C GLU A 190 9.70 -9.15 -7.98
N GLN A 191 10.66 -9.92 -7.50
CA GLN A 191 11.51 -9.51 -6.40
C GLN A 191 12.59 -8.57 -6.92
N ILE A 192 12.66 -7.36 -6.35
CA ILE A 192 13.68 -6.40 -6.69
C ILE A 192 14.93 -6.71 -5.86
N SER A 193 15.98 -7.13 -6.55
CA SER A 193 17.29 -7.33 -5.94
C SER A 193 18.02 -6.00 -5.83
N THR A 194 18.54 -5.70 -4.66
CA THR A 194 19.36 -4.51 -4.39
C THR A 194 20.70 -4.51 -5.16
N SER A 195 21.10 -5.67 -5.68
CA SER A 195 22.37 -5.87 -6.38
C SER A 195 22.47 -5.27 -7.79
N GLN A 196 21.44 -4.63 -8.32
CA GLN A 196 21.52 -4.03 -9.67
C GLN A 196 22.33 -2.72 -9.74
N HIS A 197 22.98 -2.28 -8.68
CA HIS A 197 23.85 -1.10 -8.69
C HIS A 197 25.34 -1.38 -8.41
N LEU A 198 25.73 -2.62 -8.22
CA LEU A 198 27.13 -2.99 -8.17
C LEU A 198 27.48 -3.81 -9.41
N ASN A 199 28.02 -3.14 -10.43
CA ASN A 199 28.84 -3.79 -11.44
C ASN A 199 30.02 -4.44 -10.74
N THR A 200 29.93 -5.69 -10.37
CA THR A 200 31.07 -6.58 -10.27
C THR A 200 30.62 -8.03 -10.30
N THR A 201 31.14 -8.72 -11.28
CA THR A 201 31.10 -10.14 -11.54
C THR A 201 31.39 -10.96 -10.29
N THR A 202 30.41 -11.77 -9.83
CA THR A 202 30.74 -13.09 -9.27
C THR A 202 29.45 -13.93 -9.24
N SER A 203 29.41 -14.89 -10.15
CA SER A 203 28.41 -15.96 -10.15
C SER A 203 28.67 -16.89 -8.97
N GLN A 204 27.69 -17.09 -8.10
CA GLN A 204 27.65 -18.28 -7.28
C GLN A 204 26.24 -18.86 -7.28
N HIS A 205 26.16 -20.06 -7.82
CA HIS A 205 25.06 -21.00 -7.72
C HIS A 205 24.66 -21.22 -6.26
N LEU A 206 23.40 -20.99 -5.93
CA LEU A 206 22.85 -21.49 -4.68
C LEU A 206 21.72 -22.47 -4.99
N THR A 207 22.02 -23.73 -4.71
CA THR A 207 21.12 -24.88 -4.81
C THR A 207 20.02 -24.78 -3.75
N THR A 208 18.81 -25.01 -4.21
CA THR A 208 17.58 -25.14 -3.44
C THR A 208 17.68 -26.30 -2.44
N THR A 209 17.50 -26.06 -1.15
CA THR A 209 17.15 -27.10 -0.21
C THR A 209 16.01 -26.59 0.67
N THR A 210 14.91 -27.31 0.56
CA THR A 210 13.68 -27.11 1.32
C THR A 210 13.93 -27.43 2.79
N SER A 211 13.87 -26.42 3.65
CA SER A 211 13.66 -26.60 5.08
C SER A 211 13.03 -25.31 5.60
N GLN A 212 11.78 -25.38 6.01
CA GLN A 212 11.08 -24.29 6.67
C GLN A 212 11.61 -24.13 8.11
N HIS A 213 12.81 -23.60 8.25
CA HIS A 213 13.25 -23.01 9.49
C HIS A 213 13.19 -21.49 9.33
N LEU A 214 12.46 -20.83 10.22
CA LEU A 214 12.46 -19.38 10.40
C LEU A 214 13.91 -18.88 10.55
N ASN A 215 14.54 -18.55 9.45
CA ASN A 215 15.82 -17.88 9.47
C ASN A 215 15.55 -16.41 9.77
N ILE A 216 15.89 -15.97 10.97
CA ILE A 216 16.06 -14.57 11.31
C ILE A 216 17.23 -14.09 10.44
N SER A 217 16.90 -13.48 9.29
CA SER A 217 17.89 -12.87 8.44
C SER A 217 18.41 -11.61 9.13
N THR A 218 19.72 -11.40 9.06
CA THR A 218 20.38 -10.16 9.51
C THR A 218 19.65 -8.94 8.92
N PRO A 219 19.42 -7.90 9.71
CA PRO A 219 18.77 -6.69 9.22
C PRO A 219 19.55 -6.13 8.03
N ILE A 220 18.85 -5.89 6.93
CA ILE A 220 19.38 -5.23 5.74
C ILE A 220 19.41 -3.74 6.04
N SER A 221 20.48 -3.03 5.69
CA SER A 221 20.56 -1.59 5.91
C SER A 221 19.53 -0.84 5.06
N ALA A 222 19.12 0.34 5.50
CA ALA A 222 18.18 1.18 4.75
C ALA A 222 18.71 1.53 3.34
N GLU A 223 20.02 1.55 3.15
CA GLU A 223 20.69 1.81 1.88
C GLU A 223 20.51 0.64 0.90
N ASP A 224 20.39 -0.59 1.42
CA ASP A 224 20.17 -1.79 0.61
C ASP A 224 18.73 -1.93 0.13
N ILE A 225 17.78 -1.22 0.75
CA ILE A 225 16.35 -1.45 0.54
C ILE A 225 15.84 -0.90 -0.79
N CYS A 226 16.29 0.27 -1.25
CA CYS A 226 15.70 0.93 -2.40
C CYS A 226 16.66 1.25 -3.54
N GLY A 227 17.96 1.09 -3.38
CA GLY A 227 18.93 1.58 -4.36
C GLY A 227 18.87 3.10 -4.55
N TYR A 228 18.27 3.83 -3.61
CA TYR A 228 18.29 5.28 -3.49
C TYR A 228 19.21 5.67 -2.34
N SER A 229 20.18 6.52 -2.58
CA SER A 229 20.98 7.13 -1.54
C SER A 229 20.60 8.60 -1.44
N PRO A 230 20.26 9.11 -0.25
CA PRO A 230 19.90 8.43 0.98
C PRO A 230 18.39 8.12 1.05
N VAL A 231 18.05 6.88 1.32
CA VAL A 231 16.68 6.50 1.61
C VAL A 231 16.37 6.91 3.05
N ARG A 232 15.41 7.80 3.22
CA ARG A 232 14.86 8.10 4.54
C ARG A 232 13.63 7.25 4.76
N ILE A 233 13.74 6.25 5.63
CA ILE A 233 12.58 5.53 6.15
C ILE A 233 12.08 6.36 7.34
N ASN A 234 11.00 7.08 7.15
CA ASN A 234 10.34 7.78 8.24
C ASN A 234 9.28 6.86 8.82
N PRO A 235 9.41 6.42 10.09
CA PRO A 235 8.31 5.76 10.76
C PRO A 235 7.16 6.75 10.88
N LEU A 236 6.04 6.39 10.29
CA LEU A 236 4.85 7.21 10.29
C LEU A 236 4.01 6.90 11.51
N VAL A 237 3.84 7.86 12.35
CA VAL A 237 2.89 7.78 13.46
C VAL A 237 1.51 8.28 13.04
N ASP A 238 1.40 9.20 12.07
CA ASP A 238 0.09 9.80 11.77
C ASP A 238 0.03 10.53 10.40
N ASN A 239 0.55 9.90 9.35
CA ASN A 239 0.46 10.51 8.02
C ASN A 239 -0.47 9.69 7.10
N ALA A 240 -1.69 9.53 7.54
CA ALA A 240 -2.73 8.81 6.80
C ALA A 240 -3.88 9.75 6.45
N ALA A 241 -4.47 9.56 5.29
CA ALA A 241 -5.65 10.30 4.87
C ALA A 241 -6.87 9.82 5.64
N HIS A 242 -7.26 10.56 6.65
CA HIS A 242 -8.45 10.27 7.43
C HIS A 242 -9.64 11.11 6.97
N MET A 243 -10.78 10.48 6.89
CA MET A 243 -12.04 11.18 6.68
C MET A 243 -12.39 12.01 7.92
N ARG A 244 -12.46 13.32 7.76
CA ARG A 244 -12.91 14.25 8.82
C ARG A 244 -14.42 14.41 8.78
N ARG A 245 -14.97 14.63 7.59
CA ARG A 245 -16.39 14.90 7.39
C ARG A 245 -16.84 14.53 5.99
N ILE A 246 -18.10 14.22 5.82
CA ILE A 246 -18.76 14.06 4.52
C ILE A 246 -19.74 15.22 4.37
N TYR A 247 -19.68 15.90 3.23
CA TYR A 247 -20.62 16.93 2.85
C TYR A 247 -21.36 16.53 1.59
N THR A 248 -22.61 16.95 1.52
CA THR A 248 -23.36 17.05 0.26
C THR A 248 -23.00 18.36 -0.45
N PRO A 249 -23.25 18.50 -1.74
CA PRO A 249 -23.07 19.77 -2.46
C PRO A 249 -23.83 20.92 -1.80
N LEU A 250 -23.25 22.11 -1.88
CA LEU A 250 -23.94 23.33 -1.45
C LEU A 250 -25.10 23.63 -2.38
N PHE A 251 -24.89 23.50 -3.69
CA PHE A 251 -25.87 23.57 -4.74
C PHE A 251 -25.32 22.94 -6.03
N THR A 252 -26.20 22.71 -6.97
CA THR A 252 -25.86 22.14 -8.29
C THR A 252 -26.51 22.95 -9.39
N GLU A 253 -25.80 23.05 -10.52
CA GLU A 253 -26.33 23.61 -11.77
C GLU A 253 -26.43 22.45 -12.77
N GLN A 254 -27.62 22.24 -13.33
CA GLN A 254 -27.89 21.07 -14.15
C GLN A 254 -28.33 21.49 -15.55
N SER A 255 -27.75 20.84 -16.56
CA SER A 255 -28.24 20.76 -17.93
C SER A 255 -28.38 19.29 -18.33
N ALA A 256 -28.84 19.02 -19.55
CA ALA A 256 -29.14 17.63 -19.98
C ALA A 256 -27.88 16.73 -19.94
N ASP A 257 -26.70 17.27 -20.24
CA ASP A 257 -25.44 16.55 -20.43
C ASP A 257 -24.30 17.02 -19.51
N THR A 258 -24.60 17.93 -18.59
CA THR A 258 -23.60 18.51 -17.68
C THR A 258 -24.25 18.76 -16.32
N LEU A 259 -23.54 18.36 -15.27
CA LEU A 259 -23.85 18.72 -13.89
C LEU A 259 -22.65 19.43 -13.28
N ILE A 260 -22.85 20.65 -12.82
CA ILE A 260 -21.85 21.41 -12.08
C ILE A 260 -22.20 21.34 -10.59
N VAL A 261 -21.23 20.89 -9.80
CA VAL A 261 -21.39 20.64 -8.37
C VAL A 261 -20.53 21.61 -7.61
N HIS A 262 -21.14 22.40 -6.73
CA HIS A 262 -20.44 23.36 -5.87
C HIS A 262 -20.26 22.78 -4.47
N LEU A 263 -19.01 22.67 -4.05
CA LEU A 263 -18.58 22.05 -2.79
C LEU A 263 -18.18 23.12 -1.77
N VAL A 264 -18.02 22.67 -0.53
CA VAL A 264 -17.52 23.52 0.56
C VAL A 264 -16.10 23.98 0.21
N PRO A 265 -15.82 25.31 0.23
CA PRO A 265 -14.52 25.83 -0.14
C PRO A 265 -13.46 25.57 0.94
N ASN A 266 -12.19 25.67 0.54
CA ASN A 266 -11.01 25.54 1.40
C ASN A 266 -10.82 24.17 2.07
N GLU A 267 -11.42 23.13 1.50
CA GLU A 267 -11.24 21.75 1.95
C GLU A 267 -10.52 20.93 0.86
N ARG A 268 -9.92 19.84 1.28
CA ARG A 268 -9.37 18.83 0.39
C ARG A 268 -10.30 17.63 0.37
N HIS A 269 -10.80 17.28 -0.80
CA HIS A 269 -11.89 16.32 -0.94
C HIS A 269 -11.46 15.09 -1.75
N LEU A 270 -12.00 13.94 -1.36
CA LEU A 270 -12.20 12.82 -2.28
C LEU A 270 -13.68 12.83 -2.69
N ILE A 271 -13.94 12.70 -3.99
CA ILE A 271 -15.30 12.73 -4.52
C ILE A 271 -15.82 11.30 -4.70
N ARG A 272 -16.99 11.03 -4.14
CA ARG A 272 -17.75 9.80 -4.37
C ARG A 272 -19.08 10.16 -5.00
N ILE A 273 -19.44 9.44 -6.05
CA ILE A 273 -20.68 9.65 -6.78
C ILE A 273 -21.43 8.34 -6.91
N THR A 274 -22.72 8.38 -6.64
CA THR A 274 -23.64 7.28 -6.95
C THR A 274 -24.31 7.56 -8.29
N LEU A 275 -24.20 6.63 -9.21
CA LEU A 275 -24.75 6.67 -10.55
C LEU A 275 -25.85 5.62 -10.69
N ARG A 276 -26.90 5.93 -11.45
CA ARG A 276 -28.02 5.01 -11.71
C ARG A 276 -28.39 4.99 -13.19
N GLY A 277 -28.60 3.76 -13.70
CA GLY A 277 -29.08 3.56 -15.06
C GLY A 277 -28.07 3.83 -16.15
N CYS A 278 -26.78 3.84 -15.81
CA CYS A 278 -25.70 3.94 -16.78
C CYS A 278 -25.61 2.67 -17.63
N ARG A 279 -25.15 2.82 -18.86
CA ARG A 279 -24.93 1.67 -19.75
C ARG A 279 -23.53 1.12 -19.53
N ARG A 280 -23.37 -0.17 -19.72
CA ARG A 280 -22.05 -0.79 -19.68
C ARG A 280 -21.11 -0.16 -20.72
N GLY A 281 -19.95 0.30 -20.26
CA GLY A 281 -18.94 0.95 -21.10
C GLY A 281 -19.15 2.45 -21.30
N GLU A 282 -20.25 3.02 -20.79
CA GLU A 282 -20.47 4.47 -20.76
C GLU A 282 -19.35 5.16 -19.98
N ARG A 283 -18.89 6.29 -20.48
CA ARG A 283 -17.76 7.02 -19.90
C ARG A 283 -18.24 8.33 -19.30
N ILE A 284 -17.89 8.51 -18.02
CA ILE A 284 -18.27 9.69 -17.25
C ILE A 284 -17.00 10.33 -16.69
N SER A 285 -16.85 11.64 -16.87
CA SER A 285 -15.79 12.45 -16.29
C SER A 285 -16.33 13.24 -15.09
N ILE A 286 -15.69 13.11 -13.95
CA ILE A 286 -16.09 13.65 -12.65
C ILE A 286 -14.93 14.47 -12.13
N GLY A 287 -14.82 15.74 -12.54
CA GLY A 287 -13.62 16.51 -12.28
C GLY A 287 -12.38 15.81 -12.84
N ASN A 288 -11.49 15.37 -11.95
CA ASN A 288 -10.27 14.64 -12.30
C ASN A 288 -10.40 13.10 -12.24
N LEU A 289 -11.62 12.57 -12.08
CA LEU A 289 -11.90 11.14 -12.15
C LEU A 289 -12.55 10.79 -13.49
N HIS A 290 -12.00 9.83 -14.21
CA HIS A 290 -12.60 9.24 -15.41
C HIS A 290 -13.14 7.84 -15.10
N TYR A 291 -14.44 7.66 -15.24
CA TYR A 291 -15.12 6.43 -14.86
C TYR A 291 -15.71 5.72 -16.08
N VAL A 292 -15.54 4.40 -16.13
CA VAL A 292 -16.17 3.52 -17.13
C VAL A 292 -17.19 2.64 -16.41
N CYS A 293 -18.47 2.83 -16.76
CA CYS A 293 -19.60 2.17 -16.10
C CYS A 293 -19.66 0.66 -16.36
N THR A 294 -20.18 -0.07 -15.38
CA THR A 294 -20.45 -1.51 -15.47
C THR A 294 -21.78 -1.83 -16.12
N GLY A 295 -22.75 -0.93 -16.05
CA GLY A 295 -24.16 -1.14 -16.42
C GLY A 295 -24.97 -1.78 -15.30
N GLU A 296 -24.48 -1.78 -14.07
CA GLU A 296 -25.28 -2.14 -12.89
C GLU A 296 -26.33 -1.07 -12.61
N ILE A 297 -27.40 -1.43 -11.89
CA ILE A 297 -28.50 -0.50 -11.59
C ILE A 297 -28.00 0.71 -10.83
N ASP A 298 -27.20 0.48 -9.79
CA ASP A 298 -26.55 1.50 -8.98
C ASP A 298 -25.05 1.23 -8.98
N GLU A 299 -24.25 2.24 -9.34
CA GLU A 299 -22.79 2.16 -9.39
C GLU A 299 -22.18 3.28 -8.55
N GLN A 300 -21.01 3.04 -8.02
CA GLN A 300 -20.24 4.06 -7.30
C GLN A 300 -18.92 4.33 -8.00
N ALA A 301 -18.71 5.58 -8.38
CA ALA A 301 -17.43 6.11 -8.82
C ALA A 301 -16.76 6.83 -7.65
N PHE A 302 -15.52 6.48 -7.35
CA PHE A 302 -14.79 7.02 -6.21
C PHE A 302 -13.30 7.17 -6.52
N ALA A 303 -12.83 8.41 -6.65
CA ALA A 303 -11.40 8.71 -6.75
C ALA A 303 -10.74 8.42 -5.39
N ARG A 304 -9.95 7.36 -5.30
CA ARG A 304 -9.45 6.87 -4.02
C ARG A 304 -8.16 7.54 -3.57
N PHE A 305 -7.29 7.87 -4.52
CA PHE A 305 -5.93 8.35 -4.21
C PHE A 305 -5.66 9.79 -4.67
N THR A 306 -6.60 10.42 -5.34
CA THR A 306 -6.43 11.74 -5.95
C THR A 306 -7.39 12.78 -5.36
N PRO A 307 -7.13 13.25 -4.12
CA PRO A 307 -7.94 14.33 -3.57
C PRO A 307 -7.77 15.61 -4.38
N THR A 308 -8.87 16.34 -4.51
CA THR A 308 -8.91 17.66 -5.14
C THR A 308 -9.14 18.75 -4.09
N SER A 309 -8.65 19.97 -4.36
CA SER A 309 -8.99 21.17 -3.59
C SER A 309 -9.92 22.10 -4.37
N SER A 310 -10.44 21.65 -5.50
CA SER A 310 -11.42 22.41 -6.27
C SER A 310 -12.74 22.45 -5.50
N ASN A 311 -13.32 23.63 -5.37
CA ASN A 311 -14.66 23.82 -4.82
C ASN A 311 -15.78 23.68 -5.88
N THR A 312 -15.41 23.38 -7.11
CA THR A 312 -16.35 23.12 -8.20
C THR A 312 -15.93 21.87 -8.97
N ILE A 313 -16.86 20.95 -9.12
CA ILE A 313 -16.67 19.72 -9.89
C ILE A 313 -17.64 19.72 -11.08
N ILE A 314 -17.09 19.55 -12.26
CA ILE A 314 -17.89 19.40 -13.48
C ILE A 314 -18.03 17.92 -13.80
N ILE A 315 -19.26 17.46 -13.97
CA ILE A 315 -19.58 16.09 -14.35
C ILE A 315 -20.17 16.12 -15.76
N THR A 316 -19.52 15.40 -16.65
CA THR A 316 -19.91 15.23 -18.04
C THR A 316 -19.70 13.77 -18.46
N GLY A 317 -20.15 13.42 -19.64
CA GLY A 317 -19.89 12.08 -20.15
C GLY A 317 -19.94 12.01 -21.67
N ASP A 318 -19.98 10.78 -22.17
CA ASP A 318 -20.17 10.53 -23.60
C ASP A 318 -21.61 10.84 -24.04
N SER A 319 -21.95 10.54 -25.30
CA SER A 319 -23.28 10.85 -25.87
C SER A 319 -24.47 10.20 -25.13
N HIS A 320 -24.22 9.21 -24.28
CA HIS A 320 -25.25 8.50 -23.52
C HIS A 320 -25.47 9.12 -22.14
N PHE A 321 -24.51 9.85 -21.63
CA PHE A 321 -24.60 10.48 -20.32
C PHE A 321 -25.77 11.46 -20.24
N ARG A 322 -26.48 11.43 -19.13
CA ARG A 322 -27.49 12.39 -18.73
C ARG A 322 -27.27 12.76 -17.27
N SER A 323 -27.39 14.01 -16.95
CA SER A 323 -27.15 14.51 -15.58
C SER A 323 -28.07 13.86 -14.53
N GLU A 324 -29.24 13.39 -14.92
CA GLU A 324 -30.18 12.65 -14.06
C GLU A 324 -29.68 11.28 -13.62
N GLN A 325 -28.65 10.75 -14.28
CA GLN A 325 -27.99 9.50 -13.84
C GLN A 325 -27.20 9.70 -12.53
N VAL A 326 -26.80 10.93 -12.21
CA VAL A 326 -26.14 11.25 -10.96
C VAL A 326 -27.16 11.37 -9.84
N GLN A 327 -27.19 10.39 -8.95
CA GLN A 327 -28.15 10.35 -7.85
C GLN A 327 -27.65 11.04 -6.60
N GLU A 328 -26.38 10.90 -6.32
CA GLU A 328 -25.76 11.45 -5.12
C GLU A 328 -24.32 11.84 -5.39
N VAL A 329 -23.91 12.95 -4.82
CA VAL A 329 -22.52 13.43 -4.80
C VAL A 329 -22.12 13.66 -3.36
N GLU A 330 -21.03 13.05 -2.96
CA GLU A 330 -20.45 13.21 -1.63
C GLU A 330 -19.03 13.74 -1.73
N SER A 331 -18.76 14.76 -0.94
CA SER A 331 -17.45 15.33 -0.72
C SER A 331 -16.89 14.80 0.60
N ILE A 332 -15.91 13.91 0.52
CA ILE A 332 -15.25 13.30 1.67
C ILE A 332 -14.03 14.14 2.00
N CYS A 333 -14.12 14.99 3.00
CA CYS A 333 -13.03 15.88 3.44
C CYS A 333 -11.97 15.13 4.22
N LEU A 334 -10.70 15.46 3.94
CA LEU A 334 -9.49 14.87 4.53
C LEU A 334 -8.92 15.74 5.65
#